data_9b6e8b0447decc6d42ed0842d6dc0994
#
_entry.id   9b6e8b0447decc6d42ed0842d6dc0994
#
_cell.length_a   1.000
_cell.length_b   1.000
_cell.length_c   1.000
_cell.angle_alpha   90.00
_cell.angle_beta   90.00
_cell.angle_gamma   90.00
#
_symmetry.space_group_name_H-M   'P 1'
#
loop_
_entity.id
_entity.type
_entity.pdbx_description
1 polymer ?
#
loop_
_entity_poly.entity_id
_entity_poly.type
_entity_poly.pdbx_seq_one_letter_code
_entity_poly.pdbx_strand_id
1 'polypeptide(L)'
;MPGEIGIWVFIFGDMLVFGLFFGVFVYERSRXVELFEHAHETMDLTFGAVNTLLLLTGSMFVVLGLNTLRGGASRTGSRMILVTLLCGAGFVLNKYLEYSDKIDAGHTPSVNSFYMYYFVFTGIHLLHLLIGMIGLVIMYRIARKPVLEARDIRNLEAGACYWHLVDLLWIVLFALLYLMR
;
A
#
# COMPACT_ATOMS: atom_id res chain seq x y z
N MET A 1 21.98 -7.16 1.24
CA MET A 1 20.53 -6.99 1.06
C MET A 1 19.90 -6.65 2.40
N PRO A 2 19.12 -5.57 2.48
CA PRO A 2 18.46 -5.25 3.74
C PRO A 2 17.42 -6.30 4.08
N GLY A 3 17.30 -6.62 5.36
CA GLY A 3 16.37 -7.59 5.86
C GLY A 3 16.82 -9.02 5.61
N GLU A 4 15.85 -9.94 5.65
CA GLU A 4 16.12 -11.36 5.47
C GLU A 4 15.79 -11.80 4.04
N ILE A 5 16.44 -12.86 3.60
CA ILE A 5 16.18 -13.43 2.28
C ILE A 5 14.71 -13.82 2.12
N GLY A 6 14.10 -14.34 3.18
CA GLY A 6 12.68 -14.73 3.14
C GLY A 6 11.74 -13.60 2.75
N ILE A 7 12.00 -12.38 3.26
CA ILE A 7 11.15 -11.25 2.91
C ILE A 7 11.30 -10.89 1.43
N TRP A 8 12.51 -11.00 0.88
CA TRP A 8 12.74 -10.73 -0.54
C TRP A 8 12.05 -11.75 -1.45
N VAL A 9 12.07 -13.03 -1.06
CA VAL A 9 11.35 -14.08 -1.79
C VAL A 9 9.85 -13.77 -1.79
N PHE A 10 9.31 -13.40 -0.63
CA PHE A 10 7.90 -13.04 -0.51
C PHE A 10 7.54 -11.83 -1.38
N ILE A 11 8.38 -10.79 -1.35
CA ILE A 11 8.16 -9.58 -2.16
C ILE A 11 8.16 -9.95 -3.65
N PHE A 12 9.12 -10.74 -4.07
CA PHE A 12 9.22 -11.12 -5.48
C PHE A 12 8.02 -11.94 -5.93
N GLY A 13 7.58 -12.88 -5.10
CA GLY A 13 6.40 -13.68 -5.38
C GLY A 13 5.14 -12.84 -5.48
N ASP A 14 4.98 -11.89 -4.56
CA ASP A 14 3.85 -10.96 -4.57
C ASP A 14 3.85 -10.12 -5.84
N MET A 15 5.01 -9.63 -6.25
CA MET A 15 5.12 -8.83 -7.47
C MET A 15 4.74 -9.65 -8.70
N LEU A 16 5.11 -10.92 -8.75
CA LEU A 16 4.72 -11.79 -9.85
C LEU A 16 3.21 -11.99 -9.90
N VAL A 17 2.59 -12.25 -8.75
CA VAL A 17 1.13 -12.46 -8.67
C VAL A 17 0.39 -11.19 -9.09
N PHE A 18 0.79 -10.03 -8.56
CA PHE A 18 0.16 -8.76 -8.94
C PHE A 18 0.42 -8.45 -10.41
N GLY A 19 1.61 -8.76 -10.93
CA GLY A 19 1.93 -8.57 -12.34
C GLY A 19 1.00 -9.37 -13.24
N LEU A 20 0.70 -10.62 -12.87
CA LEU A 20 -0.25 -11.45 -13.61
C LEU A 20 -1.64 -10.83 -13.58
N PHE A 21 -2.09 -10.37 -12.41
CA PHE A 21 -3.40 -9.72 -12.29
C PHE A 21 -3.47 -8.44 -13.12
N PHE A 22 -2.40 -7.65 -13.11
CA PHE A 22 -2.35 -6.42 -13.93
C PHE A 22 -2.42 -6.76 -15.42
N GLY A 23 -1.74 -7.83 -15.85
CA GLY A 23 -1.80 -8.30 -17.22
C GLY A 23 -3.21 -8.72 -17.62
N VAL A 24 -3.89 -9.45 -16.76
CA VAL A 24 -5.28 -9.85 -16.99
C VAL A 24 -6.18 -8.62 -17.09
N PHE A 25 -5.97 -7.63 -16.21
CA PHE A 25 -6.74 -6.39 -16.22
C PHE A 25 -6.57 -5.65 -17.54
N VAL A 26 -5.34 -5.50 -18.00
CA VAL A 26 -5.04 -4.81 -19.25
C VAL A 26 -5.67 -5.56 -20.45
N TYR A 27 -5.59 -6.88 -20.43
CA TYR A 27 -6.20 -7.71 -21.47
C TYR A 27 -7.71 -7.50 -21.50
N GLU A 28 -8.36 -7.54 -20.36
CA GLU A 28 -9.81 -7.35 -20.25
C GLU A 28 -10.20 -5.94 -20.68
N ARG A 29 -9.36 -4.95 -20.32
CA ARG A 29 -9.58 -3.57 -20.74
C ARG A 29 -9.54 -3.44 -22.27
N SER A 30 -8.63 -4.17 -22.91
CA SER A 30 -8.52 -4.12 -24.37
C SER A 30 -9.74 -4.71 -25.07
N ARG A 31 -10.51 -5.51 -24.37
CA ARG A 31 -11.76 -6.09 -24.89
C ARG A 31 -12.97 -5.21 -24.58
N UNK A 32 -12.99 -4.37 -23.62
CA UNK A 32 -13.82 -3.80 -23.37
C UNK A 32 -13.57 -2.68 -23.29
N VAL A 33 -13.01 -1.98 -24.01
CA VAL A 33 -12.52 -0.61 -23.90
C VAL A 33 -13.63 0.36 -23.52
N GLU A 34 -14.73 0.30 -24.23
CA GLU A 34 -15.83 1.24 -23.97
C GLU A 34 -16.38 1.11 -22.54
N LEU A 35 -16.54 -0.12 -22.08
CA LEU A 35 -17.03 -0.37 -20.74
C LEU A 35 -16.05 0.19 -19.69
N PHE A 36 -14.76 -0.07 -19.88
CA PHE A 36 -13.75 0.37 -18.92
C PHE A 36 -13.58 1.90 -18.92
N GLU A 37 -13.65 2.51 -20.10
CA GLU A 37 -13.57 3.98 -20.19
C GLU A 37 -14.74 4.64 -19.49
N HIS A 38 -15.94 4.14 -19.72
CA HIS A 38 -17.13 4.70 -19.08
C HIS A 38 -17.07 4.55 -17.56
N ALA A 39 -16.69 3.36 -17.09
CA ALA A 39 -16.58 3.11 -15.65
C ALA A 39 -15.45 3.94 -15.05
N HIS A 40 -14.35 4.10 -15.78
CA HIS A 40 -13.21 4.90 -15.31
C HIS A 40 -13.61 6.36 -15.04
N GLU A 41 -14.53 6.89 -15.83
CA GLU A 41 -15.01 8.26 -15.64
C GLU A 41 -15.69 8.46 -14.30
N THR A 42 -16.19 7.39 -13.66
CA THR A 42 -16.84 7.49 -12.35
C THR A 42 -15.84 7.47 -11.21
N MET A 43 -14.54 7.22 -11.48
CA MET A 43 -13.52 7.18 -10.44
C MET A 43 -13.18 8.58 -9.95
N ASP A 44 -13.17 8.75 -8.64
CA ASP A 44 -12.84 10.04 -8.02
C ASP A 44 -11.32 10.12 -7.84
N LEU A 45 -10.70 10.91 -8.69
CA LEU A 45 -9.25 11.09 -8.70
C LEU A 45 -8.75 11.67 -7.37
N THR A 46 -9.58 12.47 -6.70
CA THR A 46 -9.20 13.07 -5.42
C THR A 46 -8.93 11.99 -4.36
N PHE A 47 -9.79 10.97 -4.27
CA PHE A 47 -9.55 9.88 -3.31
C PHE A 47 -8.24 9.17 -3.61
N GLY A 48 -7.97 8.87 -4.87
CA GLY A 48 -6.74 8.21 -5.26
C GLY A 48 -5.50 9.05 -4.99
N ALA A 49 -5.58 10.34 -5.31
CA ALA A 49 -4.45 11.26 -5.11
C ALA A 49 -4.13 11.43 -3.63
N VAL A 50 -5.15 11.57 -2.78
CA VAL A 50 -4.94 11.70 -1.33
C VAL A 50 -4.28 10.44 -0.79
N ASN A 51 -4.75 9.27 -1.22
CA ASN A 51 -4.17 8.00 -0.76
C ASN A 51 -2.72 7.85 -1.22
N THR A 52 -2.42 8.28 -2.45
CA THR A 52 -1.05 8.27 -2.97
C THR A 52 -0.14 9.14 -2.12
N LEU A 53 -0.59 10.35 -1.79
CA LEU A 53 0.20 11.27 -0.95
C LEU A 53 0.41 10.70 0.45
N LEU A 54 -0.62 10.07 1.02
CA LEU A 54 -0.50 9.46 2.34
C LEU A 54 0.55 8.36 2.34
N LEU A 55 0.53 7.47 1.35
CA LEU A 55 1.50 6.37 1.31
C LEU A 55 2.90 6.86 0.99
N LEU A 56 3.06 7.85 0.10
CA LEU A 56 4.38 8.40 -0.19
C LEU A 56 4.97 9.10 1.03
N THR A 57 4.14 9.85 1.76
CA THR A 57 4.58 10.50 3.00
C THR A 57 5.00 9.45 4.02
N GLY A 58 4.21 8.40 4.19
CA GLY A 58 4.55 7.31 5.09
C GLY A 58 5.85 6.62 4.70
N SER A 59 6.06 6.43 3.40
CA SER A 59 7.29 5.83 2.88
C SER A 59 8.51 6.66 3.26
N MET A 60 8.40 7.98 3.12
CA MET A 60 9.46 8.89 3.51
C MET A 60 9.77 8.78 4.99
N PHE A 61 8.73 8.78 5.83
CA PHE A 61 8.93 8.72 7.28
C PHE A 61 9.48 7.38 7.75
N VAL A 62 9.16 6.28 7.06
CA VAL A 62 9.76 4.98 7.40
C VAL A 62 11.26 5.00 7.14
N VAL A 63 11.69 5.57 6.00
CA VAL A 63 13.11 5.67 5.67
C VAL A 63 13.84 6.56 6.68
N LEU A 64 13.28 7.74 6.95
CA LEU A 64 13.86 8.67 7.91
C LEU A 64 13.92 8.05 9.30
N GLY A 65 12.87 7.34 9.69
CA GLY A 65 12.82 6.68 10.99
C GLY A 65 13.89 5.60 11.12
N LEU A 66 14.07 4.80 10.08
CA LEU A 66 15.07 3.73 10.10
C LEU A 66 16.49 4.33 10.18
N ASN A 67 16.76 5.38 9.39
CA ASN A 67 18.06 6.04 9.43
C ASN A 67 18.32 6.66 10.81
N THR A 68 17.30 7.24 11.42
CA THR A 68 17.39 7.83 12.76
C THR A 68 17.68 6.75 13.80
N LEU A 69 17.03 5.59 13.67
CA LEU A 69 17.26 4.48 14.59
C LEU A 69 18.68 3.91 14.47
N ARG A 70 19.19 3.85 13.24
CA ARG A 70 20.57 3.41 13.01
C ARG A 70 21.56 4.37 13.69
N GLY A 71 21.21 5.64 13.81
CA GLY A 71 22.01 6.64 14.49
C GLY A 71 21.82 6.67 16.00
N GLY A 72 20.98 5.81 16.54
CA GLY A 72 20.78 5.69 17.97
C GLY A 72 19.71 6.57 18.59
N ALA A 73 18.99 7.36 17.79
CA ALA A 73 17.94 8.26 18.28
C ALA A 73 16.60 7.53 18.32
N SER A 74 16.42 6.70 19.33
CA SER A 74 15.26 5.81 19.47
C SER A 74 13.93 6.57 19.54
N ARG A 75 13.89 7.66 20.32
CA ARG A 75 12.65 8.41 20.51
C ARG A 75 12.16 9.02 19.20
N THR A 76 13.05 9.70 18.47
CA THR A 76 12.71 10.34 17.22
C THR A 76 12.36 9.30 16.15
N GLY A 77 13.16 8.24 16.06
CA GLY A 77 12.90 7.17 15.09
C GLY A 77 11.57 6.49 15.29
N SER A 78 11.22 6.21 16.55
CA SER A 78 9.93 5.57 16.85
C SER A 78 8.75 6.49 16.53
N ARG A 79 8.91 7.80 16.75
CA ARG A 79 7.88 8.78 16.39
C ARG A 79 7.65 8.81 14.89
N MET A 80 8.72 8.69 14.10
CA MET A 80 8.60 8.67 12.64
C MET A 80 7.85 7.43 12.15
N ILE A 81 8.09 6.29 12.80
CA ILE A 81 7.33 5.06 12.47
C ILE A 81 5.85 5.26 12.83
N LEU A 82 5.58 5.94 13.95
CA LEU A 82 4.20 6.24 14.33
C LEU A 82 3.52 7.13 13.30
N VAL A 83 4.22 8.13 12.74
CA VAL A 83 3.66 8.97 11.69
C VAL A 83 3.29 8.12 10.47
N THR A 84 4.15 7.17 10.11
CA THR A 84 3.85 6.24 9.01
C THR A 84 2.57 5.44 9.31
N LEU A 85 2.43 4.97 10.52
CA LEU A 85 1.23 4.23 10.95
C LEU A 85 -0.02 5.09 10.81
N LEU A 86 0.07 6.37 11.20
CA LEU A 86 -1.03 7.31 11.05
C LEU A 86 -1.38 7.53 9.58
N CYS A 87 -0.39 7.59 8.71
CA CYS A 87 -0.63 7.69 7.26
C CYS A 87 -1.38 6.47 6.75
N GLY A 88 -1.01 5.28 7.23
CA GLY A 88 -1.72 4.05 6.87
C GLY A 88 -3.17 4.07 7.34
N ALA A 89 -3.40 4.54 8.57
CA ALA A 89 -4.75 4.68 9.10
C ALA A 89 -5.58 5.66 8.26
N GLY A 90 -4.95 6.75 7.81
CA GLY A 90 -5.60 7.70 6.91
C GLY A 90 -6.01 7.06 5.59
N PHE A 91 -5.13 6.21 5.04
CA PHE A 91 -5.45 5.47 3.81
C PHE A 91 -6.66 4.57 4.02
N VAL A 92 -6.72 3.84 5.14
CA VAL A 92 -7.83 2.95 5.44
C VAL A 92 -9.14 3.75 5.54
N LEU A 93 -9.12 4.87 6.27
CA LEU A 93 -10.30 5.73 6.40
C LEU A 93 -10.76 6.26 5.06
N ASN A 94 -9.82 6.73 4.24
CA ASN A 94 -10.13 7.27 2.92
C ASN A 94 -10.73 6.20 2.01
N LYS A 95 -10.20 4.97 2.09
CA LYS A 95 -10.73 3.84 1.32
C LYS A 95 -12.14 3.47 1.78
N TYR A 96 -12.38 3.52 3.07
CA TYR A 96 -13.72 3.27 3.61
C TYR A 96 -14.71 4.28 3.04
N LEU A 97 -14.34 5.56 3.03
CA LEU A 97 -15.21 6.61 2.48
C LEU A 97 -15.43 6.41 0.99
N GLU A 98 -14.39 6.05 0.24
CA GLU A 98 -14.51 5.82 -1.19
C GLU A 98 -15.41 4.62 -1.49
N TYR A 99 -15.24 3.52 -0.75
CA TYR A 99 -16.09 2.34 -0.93
C TYR A 99 -17.55 2.66 -0.60
N SER A 100 -17.79 3.43 0.45
CA SER A 100 -19.16 3.85 0.83
C SER A 100 -19.80 4.65 -0.30
N ASP A 101 -19.06 5.61 -0.88
CA ASP A 101 -19.56 6.41 -1.99
C ASP A 101 -19.91 5.55 -3.18
N LYS A 102 -19.05 4.59 -3.51
CA LYS A 102 -19.27 3.72 -4.66
C LYS A 102 -20.49 2.83 -4.48
N ILE A 103 -20.63 2.24 -3.32
CA ILE A 103 -21.77 1.36 -3.02
C ILE A 103 -23.05 2.16 -3.01
N ASP A 104 -23.05 3.35 -2.41
CA ASP A 104 -24.23 4.22 -2.37
C ASP A 104 -24.64 4.67 -3.78
N ALA A 105 -23.68 4.82 -4.71
CA ALA A 105 -23.95 5.19 -6.09
C ALA A 105 -24.33 3.99 -6.95
N GLY A 106 -24.36 2.78 -6.40
CA GLY A 106 -24.72 1.57 -7.12
C GLY A 106 -23.56 0.92 -7.87
N HIS A 107 -22.32 1.38 -7.67
CA HIS A 107 -21.14 0.82 -8.32
C HIS A 107 -20.57 -0.31 -7.48
N THR A 108 -21.19 -1.48 -7.54
CA THR A 108 -20.75 -2.67 -6.80
C THR A 108 -19.95 -3.60 -7.69
N PRO A 109 -19.23 -4.59 -7.12
CA PRO A 109 -18.44 -5.51 -7.95
C PRO A 109 -19.25 -6.29 -8.96
N SER A 110 -20.55 -6.48 -8.72
CA SER A 110 -21.40 -7.25 -9.60
C SER A 110 -21.95 -6.46 -10.78
N VAL A 111 -21.71 -5.14 -10.83
CA VAL A 111 -22.26 -4.29 -11.89
C VAL A 111 -21.54 -4.53 -13.21
N ASN A 112 -20.22 -4.52 -13.22
CA ASN A 112 -19.44 -4.81 -14.42
C ASN A 112 -18.01 -5.23 -14.07
N SER A 113 -17.24 -5.61 -15.10
CA SER A 113 -15.88 -6.13 -14.90
C SER A 113 -14.93 -5.11 -14.29
N PHE A 114 -15.07 -3.82 -14.70
CA PHE A 114 -14.17 -2.79 -14.15
C PHE A 114 -14.32 -2.67 -12.64
N TYR A 115 -15.57 -2.59 -12.16
CA TYR A 115 -15.80 -2.46 -10.71
C TYR A 115 -15.38 -3.72 -9.97
N MET A 116 -15.55 -4.91 -10.60
CA MET A 116 -15.06 -6.14 -10.02
C MET A 116 -13.54 -6.06 -9.81
N TYR A 117 -12.80 -5.66 -10.86
CA TYR A 117 -11.35 -5.55 -10.75
C TYR A 117 -10.94 -4.47 -9.75
N TYR A 118 -11.66 -3.34 -9.76
CA TYR A 118 -11.39 -2.25 -8.82
C TYR A 118 -11.48 -2.77 -7.37
N PHE A 119 -12.61 -3.39 -7.01
CA PHE A 119 -12.81 -3.86 -5.65
C PHE A 119 -11.87 -4.99 -5.27
N VAL A 120 -11.61 -5.92 -6.19
CA VAL A 120 -10.70 -7.05 -5.92
C VAL A 120 -9.27 -6.53 -5.71
N PHE A 121 -8.77 -5.73 -6.64
CA PHE A 121 -7.38 -5.23 -6.56
C PHE A 121 -7.16 -4.34 -5.35
N THR A 122 -8.06 -3.38 -5.14
CA THR A 122 -7.89 -2.46 -4.00
C THR A 122 -8.17 -3.18 -2.68
N GLY A 123 -9.05 -4.18 -2.68
CA GLY A 123 -9.29 -4.99 -1.49
C GLY A 123 -8.10 -5.84 -1.10
N ILE A 124 -7.46 -6.47 -2.09
CA ILE A 124 -6.24 -7.25 -1.83
C ILE A 124 -5.12 -6.32 -1.35
N HIS A 125 -5.00 -5.16 -1.97
CA HIS A 125 -4.01 -4.16 -1.54
C HIS A 125 -4.29 -3.71 -0.11
N LEU A 126 -5.55 -3.47 0.23
CA LEU A 126 -5.93 -3.07 1.58
C LEU A 126 -5.56 -4.14 2.59
N LEU A 127 -5.75 -5.42 2.24
CA LEU A 127 -5.31 -6.52 3.11
C LEU A 127 -3.80 -6.46 3.33
N HIS A 128 -3.02 -6.25 2.27
CA HIS A 128 -1.57 -6.11 2.39
C HIS A 128 -1.20 -4.91 3.26
N LEU A 129 -1.92 -3.81 3.11
CA LEU A 129 -1.70 -2.62 3.92
C LEU A 129 -1.95 -2.90 5.40
N LEU A 130 -3.02 -3.61 5.72
CA LEU A 130 -3.34 -3.95 7.12
C LEU A 130 -2.25 -4.83 7.73
N ILE A 131 -1.75 -5.80 6.96
CA ILE A 131 -0.63 -6.62 7.41
C ILE A 131 0.61 -5.74 7.63
N GLY A 132 0.85 -4.78 6.74
CA GLY A 132 1.94 -3.83 6.88
C GLY A 132 1.80 -2.96 8.11
N MET A 133 0.58 -2.56 8.45
CA MET A 133 0.33 -1.76 9.65
C MET A 133 0.64 -2.56 10.92
N ILE A 134 0.30 -3.86 10.92
CA ILE A 134 0.70 -4.73 12.03
C ILE A 134 2.23 -4.76 12.12
N GLY A 135 2.91 -4.88 10.99
CA GLY A 135 4.36 -4.81 10.94
C GLY A 135 4.91 -3.50 11.49
N LEU A 136 4.25 -2.38 11.19
CA LEU A 136 4.66 -1.07 11.72
C LEU A 136 4.52 -1.00 13.24
N VAL A 137 3.47 -1.61 13.79
CA VAL A 137 3.29 -1.66 15.24
C VAL A 137 4.45 -2.45 15.87
N ILE A 138 4.82 -3.58 15.27
CA ILE A 138 5.94 -4.38 15.74
C ILE A 138 7.24 -3.57 15.65
N MET A 139 7.45 -2.87 14.54
CA MET A 139 8.62 -2.01 14.34
C MET A 139 8.68 -0.91 15.40
N TYR A 140 7.53 -0.31 15.72
CA TYR A 140 7.47 0.73 16.74
C TYR A 140 7.92 0.19 18.10
N ARG A 141 7.47 -1.00 18.46
CA ARG A 141 7.86 -1.64 19.72
C ARG A 141 9.35 -1.93 19.75
N ILE A 142 9.88 -2.45 18.63
CA ILE A 142 11.33 -2.71 18.53
C ILE A 142 12.11 -1.40 18.66
N ALA A 143 11.63 -0.34 17.99
CA ALA A 143 12.31 0.96 17.97
C ALA A 143 12.41 1.58 19.37
N ARG A 144 11.52 1.18 20.28
CA ARG A 144 11.51 1.74 21.63
C ARG A 144 12.44 1.01 22.61
N LYS A 145 13.11 -0.04 22.15
CA LYS A 145 14.07 -0.74 22.99
C LYS A 145 15.23 0.19 23.36
N PRO A 146 15.79 0.06 24.58
CA PRO A 146 16.93 0.91 24.97
C PRO A 146 18.16 0.71 24.10
N VAL A 147 18.42 -0.52 23.66
CA VAL A 147 19.55 -0.84 22.79
C VAL A 147 19.07 -1.71 21.65
N LEU A 148 19.42 -1.35 20.43
CA LEU A 148 19.05 -2.11 19.25
C LEU A 148 20.22 -3.01 18.83
N GLU A 149 19.94 -4.30 18.71
CA GLU A 149 20.91 -5.28 18.23
C GLU A 149 20.85 -5.37 16.70
N ALA A 150 21.82 -6.04 16.09
CA ALA A 150 21.85 -6.23 14.65
C ALA A 150 20.56 -6.93 14.15
N ARG A 151 20.06 -7.88 14.94
CA ARG A 151 18.82 -8.58 14.61
C ARG A 151 17.63 -7.62 14.58
N ASP A 152 17.58 -6.68 15.53
CA ASP A 152 16.52 -5.67 15.57
C ASP A 152 16.55 -4.82 14.30
N ILE A 153 17.73 -4.39 13.89
CA ILE A 153 17.88 -3.58 12.66
C ILE A 153 17.43 -4.37 11.43
N ARG A 154 17.79 -5.66 11.35
CA ARG A 154 17.35 -6.51 10.23
C ARG A 154 15.83 -6.62 10.19
N ASN A 155 15.19 -6.76 11.34
CA ASN A 155 13.73 -6.86 11.40
C ASN A 155 13.07 -5.54 10.99
N LEU A 156 13.66 -4.41 11.40
CA LEU A 156 13.17 -3.10 10.99
C LEU A 156 13.31 -2.92 9.48
N GLU A 157 14.43 -3.35 8.91
CA GLU A 157 14.65 -3.28 7.47
C GLU A 157 13.64 -4.13 6.71
N ALA A 158 13.34 -5.33 7.22
CA ALA A 158 12.37 -6.21 6.59
C ALA A 158 10.98 -5.56 6.57
N GLY A 159 10.58 -4.96 7.69
CA GLY A 159 9.30 -4.26 7.77
C GLY A 159 9.23 -3.09 6.84
N ALA A 160 10.32 -2.31 6.74
CA ALA A 160 10.38 -1.17 5.83
C ALA A 160 10.28 -1.62 4.37
N CYS A 161 10.96 -2.71 4.01
CA CYS A 161 10.88 -3.25 2.65
C CYS A 161 9.44 -3.66 2.31
N TYR A 162 8.76 -4.31 3.24
CA TYR A 162 7.38 -4.71 3.03
C TYR A 162 6.47 -3.48 2.83
N TRP A 163 6.66 -2.44 3.65
CA TRP A 163 5.87 -1.22 3.52
C TRP A 163 6.09 -0.56 2.17
N HIS A 164 7.34 -0.56 1.68
CA HIS A 164 7.65 -0.01 0.36
C HIS A 164 7.00 -0.84 -0.75
N LEU A 165 6.89 -2.16 -0.57
CA LEU A 165 6.16 -3.01 -1.52
C LEU A 165 4.69 -2.58 -1.59
N VAL A 166 4.06 -2.35 -0.45
CA VAL A 166 2.67 -1.91 -0.39
C VAL A 166 2.52 -0.58 -1.14
N ASP A 167 3.46 0.36 -0.94
CA ASP A 167 3.45 1.64 -1.65
C ASP A 167 3.58 1.46 -3.15
N LEU A 168 4.52 0.62 -3.58
CA LEU A 168 4.75 0.40 -5.02
C LEU A 168 3.52 -0.20 -5.68
N LEU A 169 2.91 -1.19 -5.03
CA LEU A 169 1.69 -1.81 -5.55
C LEU A 169 0.57 -0.78 -5.68
N TRP A 170 0.46 0.13 -4.70
CA TRP A 170 -0.57 1.18 -4.79
C TRP A 170 -0.32 2.11 -5.96
N ILE A 171 0.94 2.52 -6.19
CA ILE A 171 1.26 3.41 -7.30
C ILE A 171 0.82 2.78 -8.63
N VAL A 172 1.09 1.48 -8.81
CA VAL A 172 0.67 0.78 -10.03
C VAL A 172 -0.85 0.69 -10.12
N LEU A 173 -1.52 0.36 -9.00
CA LEU A 173 -2.99 0.31 -8.98
C LEU A 173 -3.60 1.68 -9.28
N PHE A 174 -3.03 2.74 -8.71
CA PHE A 174 -3.51 4.09 -8.95
C PHE A 174 -3.40 4.43 -10.44
N ALA A 175 -2.27 4.11 -11.06
CA ALA A 175 -2.08 4.36 -12.48
C ALA A 175 -3.10 3.60 -13.33
N LEU A 176 -3.32 2.31 -13.02
CA LEU A 176 -4.22 1.48 -13.82
C LEU A 176 -5.69 1.81 -13.61
N LEU A 177 -6.09 2.03 -12.37
CA LEU A 177 -7.51 2.18 -12.04
C LEU A 177 -8.02 3.61 -12.12
N TYR A 178 -7.16 4.59 -11.80
CA TYR A 178 -7.59 5.98 -11.72
C TYR A 178 -7.09 6.83 -12.89
N LEU A 179 -5.88 6.59 -13.38
CA LEU A 179 -5.25 7.45 -14.38
C LEU A 179 -5.33 6.92 -15.81
N MET A 180 -5.29 5.60 -16.02
CA MET A 180 -5.24 5.02 -17.36
C MET A 180 -6.58 5.15 -18.04
N ARG A 181 -6.58 5.71 -19.28
CA ARG A 181 -7.78 5.89 -20.12
C ARG A 181 -7.73 5.04 -21.35
#